data_73d10b2822562ce666a919bb5e200199
#
_entry.id   73d10b2822562ce666a919bb5e200199
#
_cell.length_a   1.000
_cell.length_b   1.000
_cell.length_c   1.000
_cell.angle_alpha   90.00
_cell.angle_beta   90.00
_cell.angle_gamma   90.00
#
_symmetry.space_group_name_H-M   'P 1'
#
loop_
_entity.id
_entity.type
_entity.pdbx_description
1 polymer ?
#
loop_
_entity_poly.entity_id
_entity_poly.type
_entity_poly.pdbx_seq_one_letter_code
_entity_poly.pdbx_strand_id
1 'polypeptide(L)'
;MNRQVIKKTKKSRQTANKSQIRDVFTVICKTDLGVECVKEYKFHPERRWRFDYAIPEHKIALEVEGGVWTQGRHTRPQGFLGDVEKYNQATLMGWRVFRTTPTDLYRTTTINLLKMAINTPFLP
;
A
#
# COMPACT_ATOMS: atom_id res chain seq x y z
N MET A 1 -1.13 32.81 23.55
CA MET A 1 -1.45 32.52 22.15
C MET A 1 -0.43 31.60 21.51
N ASN A 2 0.80 31.96 21.60
CA ASN A 2 1.84 31.21 20.88
C ASN A 2 2.11 29.84 21.47
N ARG A 3 1.82 29.66 22.75
CA ARG A 3 2.07 28.36 23.40
C ARG A 3 1.24 27.24 22.81
N GLN A 4 -0.04 27.49 22.52
CA GLN A 4 -0.91 26.47 21.98
C GLN A 4 -0.48 26.05 20.58
N VAL A 5 -0.07 27.01 19.78
CA VAL A 5 0.39 26.73 18.41
C VAL A 5 1.66 25.89 18.46
N ILE A 6 2.59 26.22 19.36
CA ILE A 6 3.84 25.49 19.50
C ILE A 6 3.57 24.04 19.93
N LYS A 7 2.64 23.84 20.88
CA LYS A 7 2.30 22.50 21.34
C LYS A 7 1.73 21.66 20.22
N LYS A 8 0.82 22.24 19.43
CA LYS A 8 0.22 21.53 18.29
C LYS A 8 1.29 21.14 17.28
N THR A 9 2.20 22.06 17.01
CA THR A 9 3.27 21.80 16.06
C THR A 9 4.16 20.65 16.53
N LYS A 10 4.49 20.60 17.80
CA LYS A 10 5.32 19.52 18.34
C LYS A 10 4.63 18.18 18.22
N LYS A 11 3.34 18.11 18.55
CA LYS A 11 2.58 16.87 18.42
C LYS A 11 2.53 16.41 16.97
N SER A 12 2.27 17.31 16.07
CA SER A 12 2.20 16.98 14.65
C SER A 12 3.52 16.46 14.14
N ARG A 13 4.63 17.09 14.53
CA ARG A 13 5.94 16.65 14.10
C ARG A 13 6.29 15.26 14.61
N GLN A 14 5.97 14.97 15.87
CA GLN A 14 6.24 13.65 16.42
C GLN A 14 5.47 12.56 15.69
N THR A 15 4.20 12.81 15.41
CA THR A 15 3.36 11.86 14.70
C THR A 15 3.87 11.64 13.27
N ALA A 16 4.19 12.73 12.58
CA ALA A 16 4.71 12.65 11.22
C ALA A 16 6.04 11.91 11.17
N ASN A 17 6.96 12.24 12.08
CA ASN A 17 8.25 11.56 12.13
C ASN A 17 8.09 10.07 12.39
N LYS A 18 7.17 9.72 13.27
CA LYS A 18 6.94 8.33 13.63
C LYS A 18 6.44 7.52 12.45
N SER A 19 5.59 8.10 11.61
CA SER A 19 5.09 7.39 10.43
C SER A 19 6.09 7.43 9.28
N GLN A 20 6.88 8.49 9.15
CA GLN A 20 7.81 8.63 8.05
C GLN A 20 9.03 7.75 8.17
N ILE A 21 9.50 7.49 9.39
CA ILE A 21 10.75 6.76 9.59
C ILE A 21 10.58 5.26 9.43
N ARG A 22 9.37 4.77 9.60
CA ARG A 22 9.19 3.34 9.82
C ARG A 22 9.07 2.48 8.60
N ASP A 23 8.77 3.04 7.46
CA ASP A 23 8.52 2.16 6.34
C ASP A 23 9.59 2.33 5.26
N VAL A 24 10.48 1.34 5.23
CA VAL A 24 11.59 1.33 4.31
C VAL A 24 11.11 1.22 2.86
N PHE A 25 10.06 0.44 2.64
CA PHE A 25 9.59 0.22 1.27
C PHE A 25 9.07 1.52 0.63
N THR A 26 8.33 2.33 1.38
CA THR A 26 7.85 3.60 0.84
C THR A 26 8.99 4.54 0.52
N VAL A 27 10.06 4.50 1.32
CA VAL A 27 11.25 5.30 1.04
C VAL A 27 11.93 4.83 -0.24
N ILE A 28 12.05 3.52 -0.43
CA ILE A 28 12.65 2.97 -1.64
C ILE A 28 11.83 3.37 -2.87
N CYS A 29 10.52 3.33 -2.78
CA CYS A 29 9.68 3.75 -3.91
C CYS A 29 9.93 5.21 -4.27
N LYS A 30 10.09 6.06 -3.27
CA LYS A 30 10.35 7.46 -3.53
C LYS A 30 11.72 7.70 -4.16
N THR A 31 12.75 7.03 -3.63
CA THR A 31 14.11 7.25 -4.12
C THR A 31 14.36 6.55 -5.44
N ASP A 32 13.90 5.31 -5.60
CA ASP A 32 14.21 4.51 -6.78
C ASP A 32 13.20 4.68 -7.90
N LEU A 33 11.94 4.91 -7.58
CA LEU A 33 10.87 5.02 -8.57
C LEU A 33 10.33 6.43 -8.72
N GLY A 34 10.65 7.32 -7.78
CA GLY A 34 10.19 8.70 -7.84
C GLY A 34 8.70 8.86 -7.64
N VAL A 35 8.06 7.96 -6.91
CA VAL A 35 6.62 7.99 -6.70
C VAL A 35 6.29 7.98 -5.21
N GLU A 36 5.13 8.51 -4.89
CA GLU A 36 4.58 8.41 -3.55
C GLU A 36 3.91 7.08 -3.37
N CYS A 37 4.41 6.29 -2.42
CA CYS A 37 3.84 5.02 -2.04
C CYS A 37 3.26 5.15 -0.64
N VAL A 38 2.03 4.72 -0.47
CA VAL A 38 1.31 4.84 0.80
C VAL A 38 1.09 3.46 1.38
N LYS A 39 1.49 3.27 2.64
CA LYS A 39 1.30 2.02 3.34
C LYS A 39 -0.11 1.97 3.92
N GLU A 40 -0.72 0.79 3.92
CA GLU A 40 -2.04 0.58 4.50
C GLU A 40 -3.08 1.53 3.92
N TYR A 41 -3.16 1.55 2.61
CA TYR A 41 -3.97 2.53 1.90
C TYR A 41 -5.43 2.09 1.80
N LYS A 42 -6.33 2.91 2.32
CA LYS A 42 -7.78 2.70 2.20
C LYS A 42 -8.22 3.22 0.85
N PHE A 43 -8.66 2.32 -0.01
CA PHE A 43 -8.99 2.71 -1.38
C PHE A 43 -10.50 2.85 -1.62
N HIS A 44 -11.32 2.32 -0.74
CA HIS A 44 -12.77 2.31 -0.95
C HIS A 44 -13.42 3.41 -0.11
N PRO A 45 -14.39 4.16 -0.66
CA PRO A 45 -15.00 5.27 0.06
C PRO A 45 -15.87 4.83 1.24
N GLU A 46 -16.41 3.59 1.22
CA GLU A 46 -17.31 3.13 2.26
C GLU A 46 -16.81 1.94 3.05
N ARG A 47 -16.06 1.04 2.41
CA ARG A 47 -15.54 -0.15 3.05
C ARG A 47 -14.18 0.15 3.65
N ARG A 48 -13.78 -0.64 4.64
CA ARG A 48 -12.51 -0.43 5.34
C ARG A 48 -11.35 -1.18 4.73
N TRP A 49 -11.52 -1.68 3.52
CA TRP A 49 -10.46 -2.41 2.83
C TRP A 49 -9.23 -1.54 2.62
N ARG A 50 -8.08 -2.17 2.77
CA ARG A 50 -6.80 -1.50 2.55
C ARG A 50 -5.92 -2.36 1.68
N PHE A 51 -5.06 -1.70 0.91
CA PHE A 51 -3.93 -2.36 0.29
C PHE A 51 -2.75 -2.23 1.21
N ASP A 52 -1.88 -3.25 1.23
CA ASP A 52 -0.66 -3.17 2.02
C ASP A 52 0.18 -1.97 1.59
N TYR A 53 0.30 -1.75 0.28
CA TYR A 53 0.92 -0.58 -0.30
C TYR A 53 0.15 -0.13 -1.53
N ALA A 54 0.17 1.17 -1.79
CA ALA A 54 -0.47 1.71 -2.99
C ALA A 54 0.34 2.87 -3.55
N ILE A 55 0.31 3.00 -4.85
CA ILE A 55 0.80 4.17 -5.56
C ILE A 55 -0.43 4.80 -6.21
N PRO A 56 -1.14 5.66 -5.46
CA PRO A 56 -2.45 6.14 -5.92
C PRO A 56 -2.40 6.90 -7.23
N GLU A 57 -1.33 7.62 -7.46
CA GLU A 57 -1.15 8.39 -8.69
C GLU A 57 -1.28 7.51 -9.93
N HIS A 58 -0.85 6.27 -9.83
CA HIS A 58 -0.87 5.33 -10.94
C HIS A 58 -1.91 4.23 -10.78
N LYS A 59 -2.71 4.29 -9.72
CA LYS A 59 -3.71 3.25 -9.42
C LYS A 59 -3.07 1.87 -9.36
N ILE A 60 -1.92 1.81 -8.73
CA ILE A 60 -1.18 0.56 -8.51
C ILE A 60 -1.27 0.20 -7.04
N ALA A 61 -1.55 -1.05 -6.77
CA ALA A 61 -1.56 -1.60 -5.43
C ALA A 61 -0.60 -2.78 -5.35
N LEU A 62 0.00 -2.96 -4.19
CA LEU A 62 0.89 -4.10 -3.93
C LEU A 62 0.45 -4.77 -2.64
N GLU A 63 0.12 -6.04 -2.73
CA GLU A 63 -0.22 -6.85 -1.58
C GLU A 63 0.93 -7.76 -1.22
N VAL A 64 1.25 -7.83 0.07
CA VAL A 64 2.34 -8.67 0.57
C VAL A 64 1.72 -9.93 1.15
N GLU A 65 1.85 -11.02 0.43
CA GLU A 65 1.19 -12.28 0.76
C GLU A 65 2.02 -13.09 1.75
N GLY A 66 1.84 -12.81 3.04
CA GLY A 66 2.59 -13.50 4.08
C GLY A 66 1.91 -14.72 4.64
N GLY A 67 0.59 -14.81 4.48
CA GLY A 67 -0.19 -15.89 5.09
C GLY A 67 -0.20 -17.19 4.33
N VAL A 68 0.53 -17.28 3.23
CA VAL A 68 0.50 -18.44 2.34
C VAL A 68 0.99 -19.71 3.05
N TRP A 69 1.92 -19.53 3.98
CA TRP A 69 2.58 -20.63 4.66
C TRP A 69 1.95 -20.98 6.00
N THR A 70 0.92 -20.26 6.40
CA THR A 70 0.24 -20.52 7.68
C THR A 70 -1.22 -20.84 7.39
N GLN A 71 -1.87 -21.45 8.36
CA GLN A 71 -3.31 -21.68 8.26
C GLN A 71 -4.03 -20.39 8.60
N GLY A 72 -3.89 -19.43 7.72
CA GLY A 72 -4.45 -18.13 7.91
C GLY A 72 -5.86 -18.03 7.35
N ARG A 73 -6.31 -16.79 7.24
CA ARG A 73 -7.69 -16.53 6.79
C ARG A 73 -7.97 -17.00 5.37
N HIS A 74 -6.95 -17.31 4.57
CA HIS A 74 -7.17 -17.80 3.21
C HIS A 74 -7.83 -19.17 3.19
N THR A 75 -7.70 -19.91 4.29
CA THR A 75 -8.36 -21.20 4.42
C THR A 75 -9.77 -21.10 4.98
N ARG A 76 -10.19 -19.91 5.42
CA ARG A 76 -11.51 -19.69 6.01
C ARG A 76 -12.47 -19.18 4.93
N PRO A 77 -13.68 -19.75 4.83
CA PRO A 77 -14.62 -19.29 3.82
C PRO A 77 -14.93 -17.80 3.89
N GLN A 78 -15.08 -17.25 5.09
CA GLN A 78 -15.38 -15.83 5.24
C GLN A 78 -14.25 -14.96 4.74
N GLY A 79 -13.01 -15.33 5.05
CA GLY A 79 -11.83 -14.58 4.59
C GLY A 79 -11.73 -14.62 3.08
N PHE A 80 -11.99 -15.77 2.48
CA PHE A 80 -11.95 -15.92 1.04
C PHE A 80 -13.01 -15.04 0.37
N LEU A 81 -14.22 -15.08 0.86
CA LEU A 81 -15.32 -14.28 0.28
C LEU A 81 -15.05 -12.79 0.41
N GLY A 82 -14.47 -12.37 1.55
CA GLY A 82 -14.11 -10.97 1.74
C GLY A 82 -13.04 -10.52 0.75
N ASP A 83 -12.08 -11.39 0.47
CA ASP A 83 -11.04 -11.08 -0.50
C ASP A 83 -11.61 -10.98 -1.92
N VAL A 84 -12.52 -11.87 -2.29
CA VAL A 84 -13.16 -11.82 -3.60
C VAL A 84 -13.86 -10.48 -3.78
N GLU A 85 -14.64 -10.06 -2.80
CA GLU A 85 -15.38 -8.81 -2.88
C GLU A 85 -14.42 -7.62 -2.97
N LYS A 86 -13.39 -7.62 -2.12
CA LYS A 86 -12.40 -6.54 -2.09
C LYS A 86 -11.74 -6.35 -3.44
N TYR A 87 -11.26 -7.45 -4.03
CA TYR A 87 -10.50 -7.33 -5.27
C TYR A 87 -11.38 -7.06 -6.47
N ASN A 88 -12.63 -7.53 -6.46
CA ASN A 88 -13.56 -7.17 -7.51
C ASN A 88 -13.86 -5.69 -7.49
N GLN A 89 -14.05 -5.12 -6.31
CA GLN A 89 -14.27 -3.68 -6.18
C GLN A 89 -13.02 -2.90 -6.59
N ALA A 90 -11.85 -3.37 -6.22
CA ALA A 90 -10.61 -2.72 -6.62
C ALA A 90 -10.50 -2.67 -8.14
N THR A 91 -10.82 -3.77 -8.81
CA THR A 91 -10.78 -3.84 -10.26
C THR A 91 -11.79 -2.86 -10.88
N LEU A 92 -13.00 -2.81 -10.35
CA LEU A 92 -14.00 -1.87 -10.83
C LEU A 92 -13.54 -0.42 -10.68
N MET A 93 -12.75 -0.14 -9.68
CA MET A 93 -12.25 1.21 -9.42
C MET A 93 -10.96 1.53 -10.20
N GLY A 94 -10.50 0.59 -11.03
CA GLY A 94 -9.36 0.83 -11.91
C GLY A 94 -8.01 0.51 -11.30
N TRP A 95 -7.99 -0.23 -10.20
CA TRP A 95 -6.73 -0.58 -9.55
C TRP A 95 -6.08 -1.78 -10.22
N ARG A 96 -4.77 -1.70 -10.42
CA ARG A 96 -3.96 -2.84 -10.82
C ARG A 96 -3.27 -3.37 -9.57
N VAL A 97 -3.65 -4.58 -9.18
CA VAL A 97 -3.17 -5.17 -7.93
C VAL A 97 -2.08 -6.17 -8.23
N PHE A 98 -0.90 -5.88 -7.73
CA PHE A 98 0.26 -6.78 -7.82
C PHE A 98 0.48 -7.45 -6.48
N ARG A 99 1.15 -8.59 -6.49
CA ARG A 99 1.38 -9.36 -5.28
C ARG A 99 2.87 -9.69 -5.15
N THR A 100 3.31 -9.72 -3.92
CA THR A 100 4.67 -10.14 -3.59
C THR A 100 4.63 -10.88 -2.26
N THR A 101 5.78 -11.34 -1.82
CA THR A 101 5.91 -11.99 -0.51
C THR A 101 6.82 -11.16 0.37
N PRO A 102 6.82 -11.38 1.69
CA PRO A 102 7.76 -10.65 2.55
C PRO A 102 9.22 -10.84 2.13
N THR A 103 9.55 -12.04 1.67
CA THR A 103 10.91 -12.33 1.21
C THR A 103 11.26 -11.53 -0.04
N ASP A 104 10.31 -11.38 -0.95
CA ASP A 104 10.57 -10.75 -2.25
C ASP A 104 10.28 -9.26 -2.27
N LEU A 105 9.70 -8.71 -1.20
CA LEU A 105 9.28 -7.31 -1.17
C LEU A 105 10.42 -6.36 -1.54
N TYR A 106 11.60 -6.61 -1.01
CA TYR A 106 12.75 -5.71 -1.24
C TYR A 106 13.65 -6.16 -2.37
N ARG A 107 13.27 -7.20 -3.10
CA ARG A 107 14.09 -7.69 -4.21
C ARG A 107 13.90 -6.84 -5.45
N THR A 108 14.93 -6.87 -6.26
CA THR A 108 14.95 -6.14 -7.52
C THR A 108 13.77 -6.51 -8.41
N THR A 109 13.33 -7.78 -8.35
CA THR A 109 12.20 -8.24 -9.16
C THR A 109 10.93 -7.47 -8.84
N THR A 110 10.64 -7.23 -7.56
CA THR A 110 9.46 -6.47 -7.16
C THR A 110 9.58 -5.01 -7.58
N ILE A 111 10.74 -4.40 -7.34
CA ILE A 111 10.96 -3.01 -7.71
C ILE A 111 10.84 -2.82 -9.23
N ASN A 112 11.43 -3.74 -10.00
CA ASN A 112 11.36 -3.67 -11.46
C ASN A 112 9.93 -3.88 -11.97
N LEU A 113 9.17 -4.75 -11.32
CA LEU A 113 7.77 -4.96 -11.68
C LEU A 113 6.98 -3.66 -11.52
N LEU A 114 7.16 -2.98 -10.40
CA LEU A 114 6.47 -1.72 -10.16
C LEU A 114 6.94 -0.65 -11.13
N LYS A 115 8.22 -0.62 -11.45
CA LYS A 115 8.76 0.30 -12.44
C LYS A 115 8.12 0.09 -13.80
N MET A 116 7.98 -1.16 -14.20
CA MET A 116 7.31 -1.50 -15.47
C MET A 116 5.84 -1.07 -15.43
N ALA A 117 5.17 -1.29 -14.31
CA ALA A 117 3.77 -0.91 -14.17
C ALA A 117 3.59 0.61 -14.27
N ILE A 118 4.48 1.37 -13.65
CA ILE A 118 4.45 2.83 -13.72
C ILE A 118 4.63 3.29 -15.16
N ASN A 119 5.52 2.64 -15.89
CA ASN A 119 5.83 3.00 -17.27
C ASN A 119 4.84 2.42 -18.28
N THR A 120 3.89 1.63 -17.82
CA THR A 120 2.83 1.06 -18.67
C THR A 120 1.51 1.58 -18.14
N PRO A 121 1.13 2.82 -18.48
CA PRO A 121 -0.09 3.38 -17.94
C PRO A 121 -1.32 2.62 -18.44
N PHE A 122 -2.34 2.61 -17.58
CA PHE A 122 -3.60 2.02 -17.94
C PHE A 122 -4.27 2.93 -18.96
N LEU A 123 -4.49 2.42 -20.15
CA LEU A 123 -5.14 3.20 -21.20
C LEU A 123 -6.64 2.93 -21.18
N PRO A 124 -7.47 3.99 -21.25
CA PRO A 124 -8.93 3.82 -21.30
C PRO A 124 -9.38 3.17 -22.60
#